data_b004e78a44f04631082333ef8b588997
#
_entry.id   b004e78a44f04631082333ef8b588997
#
_cell.length_a   1.000
_cell.length_b   1.000
_cell.length_c   1.000
_cell.angle_alpha   90.00
_cell.angle_beta   90.00
_cell.angle_gamma   90.00
#
_symmetry.space_group_name_H-M   'P 1'
#
loop_
_entity.id
_entity.type
_entity.pdbx_description
1 polymer ?
#
loop_
_entity_poly.entity_id
_entity_poly.type
_entity_poly.pdbx_seq_one_letter_code
_entity_poly.pdbx_strand_id
1 'polypeptide(L)'
;MIPKQSYTKTEEFINRTNELNYLSQWIKRKPHHILFVHGPKSSGKTTLLMKFIESHLRNKFFNIKHFNLREMLIASYSDFIQAFFEVDYSKLSGDVKQKKEYNLKLFKLSKEIKKSLENKSLDPFVVMRKELIKINKKGKQPVIFIDELQALEDIYINGQRDLLKELFNFFVSLTKESHLCHVIIASSDGYFMNRVYNDSKLTKTSAFFEVNYLSKKDIQYWLTHLEKESGMTAYTLSDDQIEMIWKYLGGSMFEISYVLGELIPKAKKKRVDNNDIEKEIDRLITVNIGKFEHYAKLHEHKFQLFKQILLLHEKQNDFFQRNLQNLISENWYTIDDLSDELNNLVRMNILAFNPTTAFYTLQGRSMYYGLKKYVHRVLN
;
A
#
# COMPACT_ATOMS: atom_id res chain seq x y z
N MET A 1 -24.04 31.40 -7.12
CA MET A 1 -23.55 30.91 -5.80
C MET A 1 -23.64 29.39 -5.81
N ILE A 2 -22.54 28.73 -5.96
CA ILE A 2 -22.46 27.26 -5.86
C ILE A 2 -22.46 26.95 -4.35
N PRO A 3 -23.38 26.12 -3.83
CA PRO A 3 -23.34 25.74 -2.41
C PRO A 3 -22.01 25.03 -2.13
N LYS A 4 -21.24 25.52 -1.16
CA LYS A 4 -20.13 24.77 -0.58
C LYS A 4 -20.72 23.53 0.10
N GLN A 5 -20.82 22.42 -0.63
CA GLN A 5 -20.95 21.12 0.01
C GLN A 5 -19.65 20.89 0.80
N SER A 6 -19.78 20.95 2.10
CA SER A 6 -18.73 20.51 3.01
C SER A 6 -18.59 19.01 2.83
N TYR A 7 -17.59 18.59 2.06
CA TYR A 7 -17.09 17.24 2.10
C TYR A 7 -16.48 17.04 3.49
N THR A 8 -17.26 16.62 4.45
CA THR A 8 -16.75 15.99 5.65
C THR A 8 -16.22 14.64 5.20
N LYS A 9 -14.92 14.59 4.97
CA LYS A 9 -14.15 13.44 4.56
C LYS A 9 -14.08 12.46 5.73
N THR A 10 -15.15 11.75 6.00
CA THR A 10 -15.09 10.49 6.75
C THR A 10 -14.55 9.47 5.75
N GLU A 11 -13.26 9.13 5.88
CA GLU A 11 -12.70 8.02 5.10
C GLU A 11 -13.58 6.79 5.34
N GLU A 12 -14.11 6.24 4.26
CA GLU A 12 -14.92 5.02 4.30
C GLU A 12 -14.10 3.89 4.88
N PHE A 13 -14.58 3.27 5.96
CA PHE A 13 -13.90 2.17 6.62
C PHE A 13 -14.88 1.03 6.87
N ILE A 14 -14.90 0.08 5.93
CA ILE A 14 -15.83 -1.04 5.94
C ILE A 14 -15.13 -2.30 6.45
N ASN A 15 -15.70 -2.87 7.48
CA ASN A 15 -15.41 -4.21 8.04
C ASN A 15 -13.95 -4.68 7.95
N ARG A 16 -13.07 -4.19 8.80
CA ARG A 16 -11.69 -4.67 8.97
C ARG A 16 -11.47 -5.15 10.40
N THR A 17 -12.50 -5.71 11.01
CA THR A 17 -12.49 -6.11 12.42
C THR A 17 -11.43 -7.17 12.69
N ASN A 18 -11.28 -8.15 11.82
CA ASN A 18 -10.28 -9.22 11.96
C ASN A 18 -8.87 -8.67 11.86
N GLU A 19 -8.63 -7.78 10.89
CA GLU A 19 -7.34 -7.12 10.68
C GLU A 19 -6.98 -6.22 11.86
N LEU A 20 -7.92 -5.41 12.35
CA LEU A 20 -7.71 -4.58 13.55
C LEU A 20 -7.44 -5.42 14.80
N ASN A 21 -8.16 -6.52 14.97
CA ASN A 21 -7.95 -7.45 16.08
C ASN A 21 -6.57 -8.10 16.01
N TYR A 22 -6.12 -8.53 14.82
CA TYR A 22 -4.79 -9.06 14.63
C TYR A 22 -3.72 -8.04 15.03
N LEU A 23 -3.79 -6.82 14.49
CA LEU A 23 -2.85 -5.74 14.81
C LEU A 23 -2.87 -5.39 16.29
N SER A 24 -4.06 -5.37 16.90
CA SER A 24 -4.25 -5.10 18.34
C SER A 24 -3.63 -6.18 19.25
N GLN A 25 -3.70 -7.44 18.84
CA GLN A 25 -3.04 -8.54 19.56
C GLN A 25 -1.53 -8.53 19.32
N TRP A 26 -1.09 -8.21 18.11
CA TRP A 26 0.31 -8.17 17.75
C TRP A 26 1.07 -7.07 18.51
N ILE A 27 0.51 -5.88 18.63
CA ILE A 27 1.15 -4.74 19.30
C ILE A 27 1.27 -4.92 20.82
N LYS A 28 0.46 -5.78 21.43
CA LYS A 28 0.54 -6.11 22.87
C LYS A 28 1.69 -7.06 23.22
N ARG A 29 2.24 -7.73 22.22
CA ARG A 29 3.39 -8.62 22.42
C ARG A 29 4.65 -7.78 22.57
N LYS A 30 5.71 -8.38 23.15
CA LYS A 30 7.04 -7.78 23.13
C LYS A 30 7.51 -7.64 21.67
N PRO A 31 8.14 -6.52 21.25
CA PRO A 31 8.70 -6.42 19.91
C PRO A 31 9.66 -7.56 19.60
N HIS A 32 9.38 -8.35 18.57
CA HIS A 32 10.21 -9.50 18.17
C HIS A 32 10.54 -9.51 16.69
N HIS A 33 9.61 -9.01 15.88
CA HIS A 33 9.68 -9.08 14.42
C HIS A 33 9.32 -7.71 13.82
N ILE A 34 9.85 -7.45 12.63
CA ILE A 34 9.32 -6.43 11.74
C ILE A 34 8.01 -6.98 11.15
N LEU A 35 6.92 -6.23 11.22
CA LEU A 35 5.65 -6.62 10.61
C LEU A 35 5.54 -5.98 9.22
N PHE A 36 5.53 -6.80 8.18
CA PHE A 36 5.25 -6.39 6.82
C PHE A 36 3.76 -6.52 6.52
N VAL A 37 3.11 -5.39 6.25
CA VAL A 37 1.71 -5.32 5.82
C VAL A 37 1.68 -5.21 4.31
N HIS A 38 1.24 -6.26 3.63
CA HIS A 38 1.24 -6.33 2.18
C HIS A 38 -0.16 -6.60 1.62
N GLY A 39 -0.32 -6.53 0.31
CA GLY A 39 -1.56 -6.82 -0.39
C GLY A 39 -1.71 -5.98 -1.65
N PRO A 40 -2.73 -6.22 -2.46
CA PRO A 40 -2.94 -5.52 -3.73
C PRO A 40 -2.96 -4.00 -3.57
N LYS A 41 -2.64 -3.26 -4.62
CA LYS A 41 -2.79 -1.80 -4.62
C LYS A 41 -4.24 -1.43 -4.34
N SER A 42 -4.43 -0.37 -3.56
CA SER A 42 -5.77 0.12 -3.18
C SER A 42 -6.63 -0.89 -2.38
N SER A 43 -5.99 -1.88 -1.71
CA SER A 43 -6.69 -2.79 -0.78
C SER A 43 -7.01 -2.15 0.57
N GLY A 44 -6.61 -0.88 0.80
CA GLY A 44 -6.91 -0.14 2.04
C GLY A 44 -5.86 -0.32 3.15
N LYS A 45 -4.62 -0.72 2.83
CA LYS A 45 -3.53 -0.89 3.82
C LYS A 45 -3.28 0.38 4.65
N THR A 46 -3.06 1.50 3.99
CA THR A 46 -2.81 2.80 4.64
C THR A 46 -4.00 3.20 5.51
N THR A 47 -5.22 3.10 4.99
CA THR A 47 -6.46 3.42 5.72
C THR A 47 -6.62 2.52 6.96
N LEU A 48 -6.35 1.21 6.83
CA LEU A 48 -6.36 0.28 7.96
C LEU A 48 -5.34 0.68 9.04
N LEU A 49 -4.10 0.99 8.65
CA LEU A 49 -3.06 1.38 9.60
C LEU A 49 -3.38 2.72 10.28
N MET A 50 -3.90 3.70 9.54
CA MET A 50 -4.34 4.97 10.12
C MET A 50 -5.49 4.76 11.11
N LYS A 51 -6.48 3.94 10.77
CA LYS A 51 -7.57 3.59 11.68
C LYS A 51 -7.08 2.85 12.92
N PHE A 52 -6.13 1.94 12.76
CA PHE A 52 -5.49 1.24 13.87
C PHE A 52 -4.76 2.22 14.80
N ILE A 53 -3.97 3.14 14.25
CA ILE A 53 -3.31 4.19 15.01
C ILE A 53 -4.33 5.01 15.80
N GLU A 54 -5.40 5.45 15.14
CA GLU A 54 -6.42 6.30 15.74
C GLU A 54 -7.19 5.63 16.88
N SER A 55 -7.63 4.40 16.65
CA SER A 55 -8.52 3.70 17.57
C SER A 55 -7.80 2.96 18.70
N HIS A 56 -6.54 2.52 18.49
CA HIS A 56 -5.84 1.65 19.44
C HIS A 56 -4.56 2.23 20.02
N LEU A 57 -3.88 3.14 19.31
CA LEU A 57 -2.56 3.61 19.71
C LEU A 57 -2.52 5.05 20.20
N ARG A 58 -3.59 5.84 20.01
CA ARG A 58 -3.70 7.21 20.54
C ARG A 58 -3.98 7.22 22.04
N ASN A 59 -3.03 6.71 22.81
CA ASN A 59 -3.08 6.72 24.26
C ASN A 59 -1.71 7.06 24.85
N LYS A 60 -1.65 7.19 26.19
CA LYS A 60 -0.41 7.56 26.89
C LYS A 60 0.70 6.50 26.84
N PHE A 61 0.37 5.26 26.45
CA PHE A 61 1.32 4.15 26.48
C PHE A 61 2.18 4.05 25.23
N PHE A 62 1.73 4.58 24.09
CA PHE A 62 2.48 4.51 22.83
C PHE A 62 3.05 5.86 22.41
N ASN A 63 4.19 5.81 21.74
CA ASN A 63 4.76 6.94 21.00
C ASN A 63 4.94 6.52 19.54
N ILE A 64 4.20 7.15 18.65
CA ILE A 64 4.11 6.77 17.25
C ILE A 64 4.99 7.65 16.40
N LYS A 65 5.77 7.03 15.54
CA LYS A 65 6.50 7.63 14.41
C LYS A 65 5.92 7.07 13.13
N HIS A 66 5.28 7.91 12.33
CA HIS A 66 4.68 7.51 11.07
C HIS A 66 5.33 8.26 9.91
N PHE A 67 5.83 7.51 8.94
CA PHE A 67 6.51 8.00 7.73
C PHE A 67 5.74 7.52 6.51
N ASN A 68 5.12 8.44 5.78
CA ASN A 68 4.53 8.16 4.47
C ASN A 68 5.52 8.65 3.40
N LEU A 69 6.29 7.73 2.85
CA LEU A 69 7.36 8.07 1.92
C LEU A 69 6.85 8.47 0.53
N ARG A 70 5.57 8.24 0.22
CA ARG A 70 4.94 8.78 -1.00
C ARG A 70 4.80 10.29 -1.01
N GLU A 71 4.71 10.91 0.17
CA GLU A 71 4.52 12.35 0.29
C GLU A 71 5.83 13.13 0.15
N MET A 72 6.96 12.42 0.00
CA MET A 72 8.29 13.00 0.04
C MET A 72 9.08 12.59 -1.18
N LEU A 73 9.77 13.55 -1.83
CA LEU A 73 10.78 13.24 -2.81
C LEU A 73 12.07 12.88 -2.07
N ILE A 74 12.45 11.62 -2.08
CA ILE A 74 13.67 11.12 -1.45
C ILE A 74 14.54 10.55 -2.56
N ALA A 75 15.53 11.31 -2.98
CA ALA A 75 16.48 10.96 -4.03
C ALA A 75 17.92 10.83 -3.51
N SER A 76 18.15 11.21 -2.26
CA SER A 76 19.49 11.27 -1.66
C SER A 76 19.48 10.97 -0.17
N TYR A 77 20.67 10.73 0.40
CA TYR A 77 20.86 10.63 1.85
C TYR A 77 20.39 11.91 2.59
N SER A 78 20.59 13.08 2.02
CA SER A 78 20.13 14.33 2.62
C SER A 78 18.61 14.38 2.73
N ASP A 79 17.91 13.92 1.69
CA ASP A 79 16.43 13.87 1.69
C ASP A 79 15.92 12.87 2.73
N PHE A 80 16.61 11.73 2.89
CA PHE A 80 16.32 10.79 3.97
C PHE A 80 16.43 11.46 5.35
N ILE A 81 17.49 12.22 5.61
CA ILE A 81 17.63 12.94 6.88
C ILE A 81 16.50 13.95 7.07
N GLN A 82 16.10 14.67 6.04
CA GLN A 82 14.97 15.59 6.09
C GLN A 82 13.63 14.89 6.32
N ALA A 83 13.45 13.71 5.71
CA ALA A 83 12.25 12.92 5.85
C ALA A 83 12.05 12.32 7.25
N PHE A 84 13.13 11.93 7.91
CA PHE A 84 13.07 11.25 9.21
C PHE A 84 13.31 12.14 10.41
N PHE A 85 13.95 13.31 10.23
CA PHE A 85 14.33 14.18 11.32
C PHE A 85 13.84 15.62 11.14
N GLU A 86 13.31 16.20 12.22
CA GLU A 86 12.81 17.57 12.28
C GLU A 86 13.56 18.36 13.38
N VAL A 87 13.76 19.65 13.17
CA VAL A 87 14.26 20.53 14.23
C VAL A 87 13.17 20.80 15.26
N ASP A 88 13.45 20.54 16.52
CA ASP A 88 12.55 20.85 17.63
C ASP A 88 12.62 22.33 17.97
N TYR A 89 11.75 23.14 17.40
CA TYR A 89 11.62 24.56 17.69
C TYR A 89 10.88 24.86 19.01
N SER A 90 10.31 23.86 19.69
CA SER A 90 9.56 24.07 20.92
C SER A 90 10.41 24.62 22.08
N LYS A 91 11.74 24.54 21.96
CA LYS A 91 12.71 25.07 22.93
C LYS A 91 13.19 26.50 22.61
N LEU A 92 12.82 27.03 21.45
CA LEU A 92 13.07 28.40 21.07
C LEU A 92 11.84 29.22 21.50
N SER A 93 11.95 29.93 22.60
CA SER A 93 10.91 30.80 23.16
C SER A 93 10.43 31.83 22.14
N GLY A 94 9.14 31.84 21.86
CA GLY A 94 8.48 32.88 21.08
C GLY A 94 7.34 32.33 20.25
N ASP A 95 6.14 32.57 20.70
CA ASP A 95 4.84 32.45 20.04
C ASP A 95 4.81 32.06 18.58
N VAL A 96 4.80 30.77 18.32
CA VAL A 96 4.19 30.27 17.10
C VAL A 96 3.07 29.32 17.52
N LYS A 97 1.86 29.87 17.63
CA LYS A 97 0.62 29.08 17.59
C LYS A 97 0.49 28.44 16.21
N GLN A 98 1.32 27.44 15.92
CA GLN A 98 1.07 26.59 14.78
C GLN A 98 0.03 25.54 15.17
N LYS A 99 -1.01 25.47 14.34
CA LYS A 99 -2.09 24.51 14.37
C LYS A 99 -1.62 23.13 14.81
N LYS A 100 -2.36 22.52 15.72
CA LYS A 100 -2.28 21.10 16.09
C LYS A 100 -2.67 20.22 14.88
N GLU A 101 -1.88 20.25 13.83
CA GLU A 101 -1.89 19.23 12.81
C GLU A 101 -0.94 18.12 13.26
N TYR A 102 -1.50 16.99 13.55
CA TYR A 102 -0.98 15.65 13.76
C TYR A 102 0.54 15.45 13.61
N ASN A 103 1.33 15.97 14.56
CA ASN A 103 2.77 15.73 14.64
C ASN A 103 3.07 14.31 15.16
N LEU A 104 2.68 13.27 14.41
CA LEU A 104 3.05 11.88 14.67
C LEU A 104 4.43 11.53 14.07
N LYS A 105 5.05 12.43 13.30
CA LYS A 105 5.83 12.03 12.14
C LYS A 105 7.33 11.93 12.36
N LEU A 106 8.02 12.78 13.08
CA LEU A 106 9.48 12.87 12.93
C LEU A 106 10.22 12.74 14.26
N PHE A 107 11.50 12.34 14.17
CA PHE A 107 12.42 12.44 15.30
C PHE A 107 12.81 13.90 15.49
N LYS A 108 12.42 14.51 16.62
CA LYS A 108 12.73 15.92 16.93
C LYS A 108 14.13 16.06 17.51
N LEU A 109 14.96 16.85 16.86
CA LEU A 109 16.37 17.04 17.20
C LEU A 109 16.70 18.52 17.40
N SER A 110 17.81 18.82 18.10
CA SER A 110 18.37 20.16 18.06
C SER A 110 18.94 20.48 16.66
N LYS A 111 19.04 21.78 16.36
CA LYS A 111 19.56 22.25 15.07
C LYS A 111 20.98 21.75 14.79
N GLU A 112 21.82 21.72 15.84
CA GLU A 112 23.22 21.28 15.76
C GLU A 112 23.30 19.79 15.42
N ILE A 113 22.47 18.94 16.06
CA ILE A 113 22.45 17.50 15.79
C ILE A 113 21.97 17.25 14.35
N LYS A 114 20.93 17.96 13.90
CA LYS A 114 20.45 17.81 12.52
C LYS A 114 21.52 18.19 11.50
N LYS A 115 22.22 19.30 11.70
CA LYS A 115 23.34 19.72 10.84
C LYS A 115 24.47 18.69 10.83
N SER A 116 24.77 18.07 11.97
CA SER A 116 25.77 17.00 12.06
C SER A 116 25.37 15.73 11.32
N LEU A 117 24.07 15.40 11.27
CA LEU A 117 23.56 14.30 10.44
C LEU A 117 23.68 14.63 8.94
N GLU A 118 23.29 15.83 8.53
CA GLU A 118 23.39 16.29 7.15
C GLU A 118 24.85 16.25 6.64
N ASN A 119 25.79 16.64 7.48
CA ASN A 119 27.24 16.61 7.20
C ASN A 119 27.87 15.21 7.41
N LYS A 120 27.09 14.18 7.69
CA LYS A 120 27.53 12.78 7.92
C LYS A 120 28.54 12.61 9.06
N SER A 121 28.65 13.60 9.98
CA SER A 121 29.50 13.50 11.17
C SER A 121 28.86 12.69 12.31
N LEU A 122 27.55 12.40 12.23
CA LEU A 122 26.82 11.54 13.14
C LEU A 122 26.08 10.45 12.37
N ASP A 123 25.99 9.27 12.98
CA ASP A 123 25.21 8.13 12.48
C ASP A 123 23.72 8.35 12.80
N PRO A 124 22.81 8.39 11.82
CA PRO A 124 21.38 8.60 12.02
C PRO A 124 20.75 7.48 12.86
N PHE A 125 21.19 6.25 12.73
CA PHE A 125 20.65 5.11 13.46
C PHE A 125 21.00 5.18 14.95
N VAL A 126 22.19 5.64 15.28
CA VAL A 126 22.59 5.91 16.69
C VAL A 126 21.72 7.00 17.30
N VAL A 127 21.44 8.06 16.54
CA VAL A 127 20.57 9.16 16.99
C VAL A 127 19.13 8.67 17.19
N MET A 128 18.57 7.94 16.21
CA MET A 128 17.24 7.34 16.32
C MET A 128 17.13 6.44 17.55
N ARG A 129 18.10 5.57 17.75
CA ARG A 129 18.13 4.65 18.92
C ARG A 129 18.13 5.39 20.24
N LYS A 130 18.94 6.44 20.37
CA LYS A 130 18.99 7.28 21.58
C LYS A 130 17.63 7.92 21.86
N GLU A 131 16.95 8.43 20.85
CA GLU A 131 15.62 9.02 21.02
C GLU A 131 14.56 7.98 21.41
N LEU A 132 14.58 6.80 20.79
CA LEU A 132 13.68 5.70 21.16
C LEU A 132 13.89 5.23 22.60
N ILE A 133 15.15 5.14 23.06
CA ILE A 133 15.46 4.82 24.45
C ILE A 133 14.92 5.89 25.41
N LYS A 134 15.03 7.18 25.07
CA LYS A 134 14.45 8.28 25.89
C LYS A 134 12.92 8.15 25.99
N ILE A 135 12.25 7.77 24.90
CA ILE A 135 10.80 7.54 24.86
C ILE A 135 10.44 6.37 25.78
N ASN A 136 11.16 5.26 25.68
CA ASN A 136 10.93 4.07 26.50
C ASN A 136 11.17 4.33 28.00
N LYS A 137 12.24 5.06 28.34
CA LYS A 137 12.51 5.49 29.73
C LYS A 137 11.40 6.37 30.34
N LYS A 138 10.57 7.02 29.52
CA LYS A 138 9.39 7.77 29.95
C LYS A 138 8.14 6.88 30.09
N GLY A 139 8.29 5.56 30.04
CA GLY A 139 7.20 4.61 30.16
C GLY A 139 6.32 4.49 28.92
N LYS A 140 6.81 4.93 27.74
CA LYS A 140 6.08 4.81 26.46
C LYS A 140 6.72 3.79 25.57
N GLN A 141 5.90 2.94 24.94
CA GLN A 141 6.35 1.99 23.92
C GLN A 141 6.47 2.70 22.56
N PRO A 142 7.67 2.78 21.96
CA PRO A 142 7.82 3.33 20.62
C PRO A 142 7.22 2.39 19.55
N VAL A 143 6.59 3.00 18.54
CA VAL A 143 6.08 2.28 17.37
C VAL A 143 6.45 3.08 16.12
N ILE A 144 7.10 2.45 15.17
CA ILE A 144 7.46 3.02 13.87
C ILE A 144 6.55 2.41 12.81
N PHE A 145 5.87 3.27 12.06
CA PHE A 145 5.12 2.93 10.85
C PHE A 145 5.81 3.54 9.65
N ILE A 146 6.05 2.75 8.62
CA ILE A 146 6.58 3.24 7.34
C ILE A 146 5.67 2.74 6.22
N ASP A 147 5.14 3.68 5.44
CA ASP A 147 4.36 3.36 4.25
C ASP A 147 5.21 3.61 3.01
N GLU A 148 5.23 2.64 2.08
CA GLU A 148 5.94 2.65 0.81
C GLU A 148 7.48 2.74 0.96
N LEU A 149 8.05 1.86 1.77
CA LEU A 149 9.49 1.84 2.05
C LEU A 149 10.37 1.65 0.80
N GLN A 150 9.85 1.07 -0.28
CA GLN A 150 10.55 0.97 -1.57
C GLN A 150 10.96 2.32 -2.17
N ALA A 151 10.41 3.44 -1.69
CA ALA A 151 10.89 4.77 -2.07
C ALA A 151 12.35 5.05 -1.65
N LEU A 152 12.93 4.20 -0.80
CA LEU A 152 14.34 4.28 -0.39
C LEU A 152 15.25 3.33 -1.19
N GLU A 153 14.73 2.63 -2.20
CA GLU A 153 15.56 1.83 -3.11
C GLU A 153 16.55 2.74 -3.85
N ASP A 154 17.72 2.20 -4.15
CA ASP A 154 18.80 2.87 -4.91
C ASP A 154 19.39 4.12 -4.24
N ILE A 155 19.12 4.34 -2.94
CA ILE A 155 19.76 5.39 -2.15
C ILE A 155 20.96 4.81 -1.41
N TYR A 156 22.14 5.41 -1.65
CA TYR A 156 23.41 4.96 -1.08
C TYR A 156 23.98 5.97 -0.08
N ILE A 157 24.41 5.46 1.07
CA ILE A 157 25.19 6.23 2.03
C ILE A 157 26.64 6.26 1.55
N ASN A 158 27.18 7.45 1.30
CA ASN A 158 28.56 7.61 0.81
C ASN A 158 28.88 6.88 -0.52
N GLY A 159 27.87 6.62 -1.37
CA GLY A 159 28.04 5.97 -2.66
C GLY A 159 28.33 4.46 -2.62
N GLN A 160 28.41 3.85 -1.44
CA GLN A 160 28.80 2.44 -1.29
C GLN A 160 27.83 1.59 -0.46
N ARG A 161 27.18 2.18 0.54
CA ARG A 161 26.27 1.45 1.43
C ARG A 161 24.83 1.70 1.05
N ASP A 162 24.11 0.66 0.75
CA ASP A 162 22.68 0.68 0.52
C ASP A 162 21.94 1.09 1.82
N LEU A 163 21.29 2.25 1.77
CA LEU A 163 20.55 2.82 2.91
C LEU A 163 19.46 1.87 3.39
N LEU A 164 18.74 1.26 2.47
CA LEU A 164 17.63 0.37 2.77
C LEU A 164 18.10 -0.85 3.58
N LYS A 165 19.22 -1.46 3.17
CA LYS A 165 19.83 -2.60 3.87
C LYS A 165 20.28 -2.23 5.28
N GLU A 166 20.91 -1.08 5.45
CA GLU A 166 21.34 -0.61 6.77
C GLU A 166 20.12 -0.29 7.67
N LEU A 167 19.06 0.26 7.09
CA LEU A 167 17.81 0.52 7.81
C LEU A 167 17.14 -0.77 8.30
N PHE A 168 17.15 -1.83 7.49
CA PHE A 168 16.65 -3.15 7.93
C PHE A 168 17.48 -3.76 9.05
N ASN A 169 18.81 -3.72 8.95
CA ASN A 169 19.69 -4.14 10.04
C ASN A 169 19.36 -3.40 11.34
N PHE A 170 19.15 -2.10 11.23
CA PHE A 170 18.75 -1.28 12.37
C PHE A 170 17.39 -1.71 12.94
N PHE A 171 16.38 -1.94 12.11
CA PHE A 171 15.06 -2.40 12.56
C PHE A 171 15.11 -3.78 13.24
N VAL A 172 15.93 -4.70 12.74
CA VAL A 172 16.17 -5.97 13.41
C VAL A 172 16.75 -5.75 14.81
N SER A 173 17.72 -4.84 14.94
CA SER A 173 18.32 -4.52 16.25
C SER A 173 17.31 -3.89 17.23
N LEU A 174 16.35 -3.12 16.73
CA LEU A 174 15.28 -2.51 17.54
C LEU A 174 14.21 -3.52 17.97
N THR A 175 13.88 -4.48 17.10
CA THR A 175 12.81 -5.45 17.34
C THR A 175 13.33 -6.70 18.04
N LYS A 176 14.13 -7.52 17.36
CA LYS A 176 14.55 -8.84 17.83
C LYS A 176 15.60 -8.80 18.94
N GLU A 177 16.59 -7.90 18.82
CA GLU A 177 17.73 -7.90 19.76
C GLU A 177 17.42 -7.11 21.04
N SER A 178 16.96 -5.87 20.90
CA SER A 178 16.73 -4.99 22.05
C SER A 178 15.29 -4.90 22.52
N HIS A 179 14.33 -5.41 21.74
CA HIS A 179 12.90 -5.34 22.00
C HIS A 179 12.39 -3.91 22.34
N LEU A 180 13.04 -2.93 21.75
CA LEU A 180 12.86 -1.52 22.11
C LEU A 180 11.64 -0.90 21.41
N CYS A 181 11.38 -1.31 20.16
CA CYS A 181 10.43 -0.64 19.29
C CYS A 181 9.67 -1.64 18.41
N HIS A 182 8.37 -1.44 18.24
CA HIS A 182 7.63 -2.12 17.18
C HIS A 182 7.88 -1.42 15.84
N VAL A 183 8.06 -2.20 14.79
CA VAL A 183 8.25 -1.69 13.43
C VAL A 183 7.22 -2.35 12.51
N ILE A 184 6.41 -1.52 11.84
CA ILE A 184 5.39 -1.93 10.89
C ILE A 184 5.68 -1.25 9.56
N ILE A 185 5.82 -2.03 8.50
CA ILE A 185 6.14 -1.55 7.15
C ILE A 185 5.01 -1.97 6.22
N ALA A 186 4.40 -0.99 5.55
CA ALA A 186 3.39 -1.25 4.54
C ALA A 186 3.94 -1.00 3.13
N SER A 187 3.60 -1.89 2.21
CA SER A 187 3.86 -1.70 0.78
C SER A 187 2.82 -2.45 -0.07
N SER A 188 2.55 -1.91 -1.23
CA SER A 188 1.79 -2.58 -2.28
C SER A 188 2.67 -3.38 -3.24
N ASP A 189 3.98 -3.22 -3.15
CA ASP A 189 4.95 -3.98 -3.93
C ASP A 189 5.37 -5.26 -3.20
N GLY A 190 4.65 -6.34 -3.46
CA GLY A 190 4.93 -7.65 -2.87
C GLY A 190 6.28 -8.23 -3.32
N TYR A 191 6.75 -7.87 -4.52
CA TYR A 191 8.05 -8.31 -5.02
C TYR A 191 9.20 -7.63 -4.28
N PHE A 192 9.10 -6.32 -4.06
CA PHE A 192 10.02 -5.60 -3.19
C PHE A 192 10.14 -6.28 -1.82
N MET A 193 9.00 -6.60 -1.20
CA MET A 193 8.99 -7.29 0.09
C MET A 193 9.65 -8.65 0.06
N ASN A 194 9.42 -9.45 -1.00
CA ASN A 194 10.04 -10.75 -1.17
C ASN A 194 11.56 -10.64 -1.36
N ARG A 195 12.01 -9.73 -2.21
CA ARG A 195 13.43 -9.47 -2.46
C ARG A 195 14.15 -9.06 -1.16
N VAL A 196 13.60 -8.08 -0.47
CA VAL A 196 14.15 -7.61 0.80
C VAL A 196 14.20 -8.73 1.84
N TYR A 197 13.14 -9.54 1.94
CA TYR A 197 13.09 -10.67 2.86
C TYR A 197 14.17 -11.71 2.56
N ASN A 198 14.37 -12.04 1.30
CA ASN A 198 15.36 -13.03 0.89
C ASN A 198 16.81 -12.51 1.01
N ASP A 199 17.04 -11.24 0.62
CA ASP A 199 18.39 -10.66 0.59
C ASP A 199 18.92 -10.25 1.97
N SER A 200 18.05 -9.90 2.91
CA SER A 200 18.44 -9.19 4.13
C SER A 200 18.60 -10.06 5.36
N LYS A 201 18.65 -11.35 5.24
CA LYS A 201 18.69 -12.26 6.42
C LYS A 201 17.47 -12.05 7.36
N LEU A 202 16.38 -11.52 6.83
CA LEU A 202 15.16 -11.22 7.58
C LEU A 202 14.25 -12.43 7.78
N THR A 203 14.61 -13.59 7.24
CA THR A 203 13.81 -14.82 7.21
C THR A 203 13.28 -15.27 8.58
N LYS A 204 13.97 -14.91 9.67
CA LYS A 204 13.56 -15.26 11.06
C LYS A 204 13.30 -14.01 11.92
N THR A 205 13.19 -12.84 11.30
CA THR A 205 13.09 -11.54 11.99
C THR A 205 11.89 -10.73 11.52
N SER A 206 11.11 -11.29 10.60
CA SER A 206 9.92 -10.65 10.03
C SER A 206 8.68 -11.52 10.14
N ALA A 207 7.53 -10.86 10.14
CA ALA A 207 6.22 -11.48 10.00
C ALA A 207 5.47 -10.76 8.87
N PHE A 208 4.64 -11.49 8.14
CA PHE A 208 3.82 -10.94 7.05
C PHE A 208 2.35 -10.91 7.46
N PHE A 209 1.68 -9.83 7.11
CA PHE A 209 0.26 -9.66 7.31
C PHE A 209 -0.39 -9.15 6.02
N GLU A 210 -1.27 -9.96 5.45
CA GLU A 210 -1.92 -9.66 4.19
C GLU A 210 -3.21 -8.86 4.40
N VAL A 211 -3.38 -7.79 3.63
CA VAL A 211 -4.60 -6.97 3.58
C VAL A 211 -5.15 -7.05 2.16
N ASN A 212 -6.07 -7.96 1.95
CA ASN A 212 -6.73 -8.20 0.67
C ASN A 212 -7.86 -7.21 0.38
N TYR A 213 -8.41 -7.27 -0.82
CA TYR A 213 -9.67 -6.61 -1.16
C TYR A 213 -10.80 -7.08 -0.24
N LEU A 214 -11.85 -6.27 -0.12
CA LEU A 214 -13.03 -6.61 0.66
C LEU A 214 -13.78 -7.81 0.06
N SER A 215 -14.43 -8.59 0.94
CA SER A 215 -15.25 -9.72 0.52
C SER A 215 -16.53 -9.28 -0.18
N LYS A 216 -17.18 -10.19 -0.91
CA LYS A 216 -18.50 -9.93 -1.51
C LYS A 216 -19.52 -9.46 -0.47
N LYS A 217 -19.52 -10.09 0.69
CA LYS A 217 -20.43 -9.76 1.79
C LYS A 217 -20.20 -8.32 2.31
N ASP A 218 -18.94 -7.91 2.40
CA ASP A 218 -18.60 -6.56 2.87
C ASP A 218 -19.02 -5.50 1.86
N ILE A 219 -18.80 -5.76 0.56
CA ILE A 219 -19.22 -4.85 -0.50
C ILE A 219 -20.75 -4.78 -0.59
N GLN A 220 -21.45 -5.90 -0.52
CA GLN A 220 -22.92 -5.90 -0.47
C GLN A 220 -23.43 -5.08 0.71
N TYR A 221 -22.89 -5.31 1.91
CA TYR A 221 -23.25 -4.54 3.09
C TYR A 221 -23.02 -3.04 2.87
N TRP A 222 -21.84 -2.65 2.42
CA TRP A 222 -21.49 -1.26 2.17
C TRP A 222 -22.42 -0.58 1.17
N LEU A 223 -22.62 -1.20 0.00
CA LEU A 223 -23.42 -0.63 -1.09
C LEU A 223 -24.92 -0.56 -0.75
N THR A 224 -25.41 -1.46 0.09
CA THR A 224 -26.79 -1.40 0.61
C THR A 224 -26.95 -0.27 1.65
N HIS A 225 -25.88 0.13 2.36
CA HIS A 225 -25.91 1.11 3.45
C HIS A 225 -25.10 2.38 3.14
N LEU A 226 -25.09 2.84 1.88
CA LEU A 226 -24.27 3.97 1.41
C LEU A 226 -24.45 5.23 2.25
N GLU A 227 -25.67 5.58 2.64
CA GLU A 227 -25.94 6.76 3.46
C GLU A 227 -25.27 6.65 4.83
N LYS A 228 -25.37 5.51 5.47
CA LYS A 228 -24.81 5.26 6.82
C LYS A 228 -23.29 5.19 6.80
N GLU A 229 -22.73 4.45 5.84
CA GLU A 229 -21.30 4.10 5.83
C GLU A 229 -20.43 5.13 5.08
N SER A 230 -21.00 5.86 4.13
CA SER A 230 -20.29 6.82 3.27
C SER A 230 -20.89 8.23 3.31
N GLY A 231 -22.00 8.45 4.01
CA GLY A 231 -22.73 9.72 3.97
C GLY A 231 -23.34 10.04 2.61
N MET A 232 -23.41 9.08 1.70
CA MET A 232 -23.93 9.27 0.35
C MET A 232 -25.45 9.20 0.34
N THR A 233 -26.10 10.33 0.09
CA THR A 233 -27.57 10.47 0.06
C THR A 233 -28.13 10.70 -1.35
N ALA A 234 -27.27 10.77 -2.37
CA ALA A 234 -27.66 11.15 -3.74
C ALA A 234 -28.55 10.09 -4.39
N TYR A 235 -28.30 8.81 -4.12
CA TYR A 235 -29.07 7.70 -4.68
C TYR A 235 -28.90 6.43 -3.85
N THR A 236 -29.72 5.42 -4.14
CA THR A 236 -29.59 4.05 -3.66
C THR A 236 -29.39 3.10 -4.83
N LEU A 237 -28.78 1.95 -4.56
CA LEU A 237 -28.53 0.90 -5.56
C LEU A 237 -29.50 -0.27 -5.33
N SER A 238 -29.96 -0.90 -6.41
CA SER A 238 -30.66 -2.18 -6.36
C SER A 238 -29.68 -3.34 -6.17
N ASP A 239 -30.21 -4.51 -5.77
CA ASP A 239 -29.39 -5.72 -5.62
C ASP A 239 -28.70 -6.11 -6.94
N ASP A 240 -29.39 -5.99 -8.08
CA ASP A 240 -28.81 -6.25 -9.40
C ASP A 240 -27.66 -5.28 -9.74
N GLN A 241 -27.79 -4.02 -9.37
CA GLN A 241 -26.73 -3.00 -9.54
C GLN A 241 -25.53 -3.28 -8.66
N ILE A 242 -25.76 -3.70 -7.41
CA ILE A 242 -24.71 -4.11 -6.48
C ILE A 242 -23.98 -5.36 -7.02
N GLU A 243 -24.71 -6.34 -7.53
CA GLU A 243 -24.12 -7.54 -8.13
C GLU A 243 -23.30 -7.20 -9.39
N MET A 244 -23.78 -6.27 -10.23
CA MET A 244 -23.06 -5.77 -11.40
C MET A 244 -21.74 -5.13 -10.98
N ILE A 245 -21.75 -4.22 -10.01
CA ILE A 245 -20.55 -3.56 -9.48
C ILE A 245 -19.57 -4.60 -8.93
N TRP A 246 -20.05 -5.53 -8.12
CA TRP A 246 -19.24 -6.63 -7.60
C TRP A 246 -18.62 -7.50 -8.70
N LYS A 247 -19.39 -7.84 -9.73
CA LYS A 247 -18.94 -8.68 -10.84
C LYS A 247 -17.72 -8.10 -11.53
N TYR A 248 -17.72 -6.79 -11.78
CA TYR A 248 -16.68 -6.14 -12.58
C TYR A 248 -15.56 -5.52 -11.78
N LEU A 249 -15.82 -5.04 -10.56
CA LEU A 249 -14.84 -4.33 -9.74
C LEU A 249 -14.36 -5.14 -8.52
N GLY A 250 -15.09 -6.19 -8.15
CA GLY A 250 -14.76 -7.01 -6.99
C GLY A 250 -14.77 -6.19 -5.68
N GLY A 251 -13.78 -6.43 -4.83
CA GLY A 251 -13.65 -5.77 -3.52
C GLY A 251 -12.79 -4.51 -3.51
N SER A 252 -12.49 -3.92 -4.66
CA SER A 252 -11.68 -2.70 -4.76
C SER A 252 -12.48 -1.47 -4.36
N MET A 253 -12.39 -1.07 -3.07
CA MET A 253 -13.09 0.14 -2.60
C MET A 253 -12.73 1.37 -3.44
N PHE A 254 -11.49 1.53 -3.84
CA PHE A 254 -11.06 2.68 -4.63
C PHE A 254 -11.81 2.78 -5.97
N GLU A 255 -11.91 1.67 -6.70
CA GLU A 255 -12.61 1.65 -8.00
C GLU A 255 -14.12 1.81 -7.81
N ILE A 256 -14.68 1.17 -6.78
CA ILE A 256 -16.10 1.30 -6.45
C ILE A 256 -16.41 2.75 -6.05
N SER A 257 -15.66 3.35 -5.14
CA SER A 257 -15.87 4.76 -4.72
C SER A 257 -15.75 5.72 -5.90
N TYR A 258 -14.82 5.44 -6.84
CA TYR A 258 -14.70 6.23 -8.06
C TYR A 258 -15.99 6.16 -8.90
N VAL A 259 -16.49 4.95 -9.18
CA VAL A 259 -17.74 4.75 -9.95
C VAL A 259 -18.91 5.42 -9.23
N LEU A 260 -19.05 5.21 -7.91
CA LEU A 260 -20.11 5.83 -7.13
C LEU A 260 -20.09 7.35 -7.22
N GLY A 261 -18.90 7.96 -7.18
CA GLY A 261 -18.73 9.41 -7.34
C GLY A 261 -19.18 9.94 -8.71
N GLU A 262 -18.82 9.23 -9.79
CA GLU A 262 -19.21 9.59 -11.16
C GLU A 262 -20.72 9.42 -11.44
N LEU A 263 -21.41 8.63 -10.61
CA LEU A 263 -22.87 8.45 -10.70
C LEU A 263 -23.67 9.56 -10.00
N ILE A 264 -23.07 10.32 -9.08
CA ILE A 264 -23.78 11.40 -8.34
C ILE A 264 -24.47 12.39 -9.27
N PRO A 265 -23.81 12.99 -10.30
CA PRO A 265 -24.46 13.95 -11.19
C PRO A 265 -25.51 13.33 -12.13
N LYS A 266 -25.54 11.99 -12.26
CA LYS A 266 -26.47 11.25 -13.11
C LYS A 266 -27.72 10.82 -12.37
N ALA A 267 -27.71 10.88 -11.04
CA ALA A 267 -28.81 10.46 -10.20
C ALA A 267 -30.08 11.27 -10.44
N LYS A 268 -31.20 10.59 -10.65
CA LYS A 268 -32.54 11.19 -10.82
C LYS A 268 -33.50 10.54 -9.80
N LYS A 269 -34.18 11.38 -9.00
CA LYS A 269 -35.14 10.90 -7.98
C LYS A 269 -34.54 9.80 -7.07
N LYS A 270 -33.31 9.99 -6.62
CA LYS A 270 -32.55 9.03 -5.80
C LYS A 270 -32.31 7.65 -6.45
N ARG A 271 -32.22 7.58 -7.76
CA ARG A 271 -31.93 6.38 -8.54
C ARG A 271 -30.91 6.67 -9.63
N VAL A 272 -30.19 5.65 -10.05
CA VAL A 272 -29.27 5.65 -11.19
C VAL A 272 -29.66 4.54 -12.15
N ASP A 273 -29.43 4.76 -13.45
CA ASP A 273 -29.73 3.77 -14.49
C ASP A 273 -28.60 2.75 -14.62
N ASN A 274 -28.93 1.50 -14.93
CA ASN A 274 -27.93 0.44 -15.17
C ASN A 274 -26.94 0.83 -16.26
N ASN A 275 -27.42 1.46 -17.33
CA ASN A 275 -26.58 1.93 -18.44
C ASN A 275 -25.53 2.97 -18.01
N ASP A 276 -25.85 3.82 -17.01
CA ASP A 276 -24.88 4.76 -16.45
C ASP A 276 -23.80 4.05 -15.62
N ILE A 277 -24.18 3.01 -14.86
CA ILE A 277 -23.23 2.19 -14.11
C ILE A 277 -22.31 1.41 -15.07
N GLU A 278 -22.89 0.78 -16.10
CA GLU A 278 -22.12 0.04 -17.12
C GLU A 278 -21.10 0.94 -17.82
N LYS A 279 -21.49 2.17 -18.21
CA LYS A 279 -20.60 3.14 -18.86
C LYS A 279 -19.40 3.50 -17.98
N GLU A 280 -19.60 3.72 -16.68
CA GLU A 280 -18.47 4.06 -15.79
C GLU A 280 -17.57 2.85 -15.52
N ILE A 281 -18.14 1.66 -15.40
CA ILE A 281 -17.38 0.41 -15.32
C ILE A 281 -16.57 0.19 -16.61
N ASP A 282 -17.20 0.32 -17.77
CA ASP A 282 -16.51 0.15 -19.07
C ASP A 282 -15.39 1.18 -19.27
N ARG A 283 -15.54 2.40 -18.73
CA ARG A 283 -14.48 3.40 -18.75
C ARG A 283 -13.24 2.93 -17.98
N LEU A 284 -13.41 2.37 -16.78
CA LEU A 284 -12.30 1.80 -16.00
C LEU A 284 -11.64 0.62 -16.71
N ILE A 285 -12.45 -0.28 -17.29
CA ILE A 285 -11.95 -1.42 -18.05
C ILE A 285 -11.16 -0.93 -19.28
N THR A 286 -11.65 0.09 -19.98
CA THR A 286 -10.97 0.67 -21.14
C THR A 286 -9.61 1.27 -20.78
N VAL A 287 -9.49 1.93 -19.64
CA VAL A 287 -8.19 2.39 -19.13
C VAL A 287 -7.23 1.23 -18.92
N ASN A 288 -7.71 0.09 -18.40
CA ASN A 288 -6.87 -1.09 -18.23
C ASN A 288 -6.50 -1.75 -19.55
N ILE A 289 -7.39 -1.78 -20.55
CA ILE A 289 -7.04 -2.22 -21.92
C ILE A 289 -5.86 -1.40 -22.44
N GLY A 290 -5.92 -0.07 -22.33
CA GLY A 290 -4.84 0.83 -22.76
C GLY A 290 -3.50 0.53 -22.09
N LYS A 291 -3.49 0.06 -20.84
CA LYS A 291 -2.24 -0.36 -20.16
C LYS A 291 -1.60 -1.56 -20.87
N PHE A 292 -2.40 -2.58 -21.22
CA PHE A 292 -1.92 -3.77 -21.94
C PHE A 292 -1.43 -3.42 -23.34
N GLU A 293 -2.18 -2.61 -24.09
CA GLU A 293 -1.81 -2.15 -25.42
C GLU A 293 -0.49 -1.36 -25.38
N HIS A 294 -0.36 -0.43 -24.42
CA HIS A 294 0.86 0.37 -24.26
C HIS A 294 2.05 -0.49 -23.85
N TYR A 295 1.87 -1.45 -22.96
CA TYR A 295 2.92 -2.32 -22.48
C TYR A 295 3.41 -3.30 -23.54
N ALA A 296 2.48 -3.94 -24.25
CA ALA A 296 2.81 -4.90 -25.26
C ALA A 296 3.48 -4.25 -26.50
N LYS A 297 3.07 -3.04 -26.91
CA LYS A 297 3.62 -2.28 -28.04
C LYS A 297 3.90 -3.15 -29.28
N LEU A 298 2.99 -4.04 -29.63
CA LEU A 298 3.14 -4.99 -30.76
C LEU A 298 4.25 -6.05 -30.57
N HIS A 299 4.79 -6.23 -29.38
CA HIS A 299 5.74 -7.31 -29.09
C HIS A 299 5.01 -8.62 -28.87
N GLU A 300 5.20 -9.57 -29.80
CA GLU A 300 4.50 -10.85 -29.79
C GLU A 300 4.72 -11.64 -28.49
N HIS A 301 5.94 -11.69 -27.95
CA HIS A 301 6.26 -12.39 -26.71
C HIS A 301 5.45 -11.84 -25.51
N LYS A 302 5.22 -10.52 -25.44
CA LYS A 302 4.39 -9.91 -24.40
C LYS A 302 2.92 -10.26 -24.54
N PHE A 303 2.43 -10.32 -25.79
CA PHE A 303 1.08 -10.78 -26.05
C PHE A 303 0.89 -12.24 -25.62
N GLN A 304 1.85 -13.13 -25.95
CA GLN A 304 1.81 -14.52 -25.51
C GLN A 304 1.82 -14.65 -23.99
N LEU A 305 2.60 -13.82 -23.28
CA LEU A 305 2.57 -13.75 -21.82
C LEU A 305 1.17 -13.38 -21.32
N PHE A 306 0.57 -12.33 -21.84
CA PHE A 306 -0.77 -11.89 -21.44
C PHE A 306 -1.85 -12.93 -21.73
N LYS A 307 -1.76 -13.61 -22.86
CA LYS A 307 -2.64 -14.73 -23.20
C LYS A 307 -2.54 -15.87 -22.17
N GLN A 308 -1.32 -16.26 -21.78
CA GLN A 308 -1.10 -17.29 -20.78
C GLN A 308 -1.56 -16.87 -19.38
N ILE A 309 -1.31 -15.62 -18.98
CA ILE A 309 -1.82 -15.07 -17.71
C ILE A 309 -3.35 -15.10 -17.67
N LEU A 310 -4.02 -14.74 -18.78
CA LEU A 310 -5.48 -14.81 -18.87
C LEU A 310 -5.99 -16.25 -18.68
N LEU A 311 -5.42 -17.21 -19.38
CA LEU A 311 -5.80 -18.63 -19.30
C LEU A 311 -5.61 -19.18 -17.88
N LEU A 312 -4.49 -18.86 -17.24
CA LEU A 312 -4.21 -19.26 -15.86
C LEU A 312 -5.20 -18.63 -14.88
N HIS A 313 -5.49 -17.34 -15.04
CA HIS A 313 -6.44 -16.64 -14.17
C HIS A 313 -7.86 -17.20 -14.29
N GLU A 314 -8.32 -17.51 -15.50
CA GLU A 314 -9.64 -18.11 -15.72
C GLU A 314 -9.75 -19.54 -15.16
N LYS A 315 -8.62 -20.27 -15.10
CA LYS A 315 -8.59 -21.63 -14.57
C LYS A 315 -8.50 -21.69 -13.04
N GLN A 316 -7.66 -20.86 -12.43
CA GLN A 316 -7.28 -21.01 -11.02
C GLN A 316 -7.09 -19.70 -10.24
N ASN A 317 -7.36 -18.56 -10.87
CA ASN A 317 -7.24 -17.19 -10.37
C ASN A 317 -5.79 -16.76 -10.04
N ASP A 318 -5.03 -17.55 -9.28
CA ASP A 318 -3.65 -17.28 -8.88
C ASP A 318 -2.70 -18.24 -9.59
N PHE A 319 -1.46 -17.82 -9.85
CA PHE A 319 -0.49 -18.68 -10.53
C PHE A 319 0.93 -18.46 -10.00
N PHE A 320 1.76 -19.48 -10.15
CA PHE A 320 3.21 -19.39 -9.94
C PHE A 320 3.92 -19.08 -11.25
N GLN A 321 5.12 -18.53 -11.20
CA GLN A 321 5.97 -18.39 -12.38
C GLN A 321 6.15 -19.71 -13.13
N ARG A 322 6.31 -20.84 -12.42
CA ARG A 322 6.43 -22.17 -13.03
C ARG A 322 5.22 -22.59 -13.89
N ASN A 323 4.05 -22.00 -13.68
CA ASN A 323 2.88 -22.28 -14.53
C ASN A 323 3.00 -21.65 -15.92
N LEU A 324 3.98 -20.78 -16.13
CA LEU A 324 4.31 -20.14 -17.41
C LEU A 324 5.48 -20.82 -18.14
N GLN A 325 5.87 -22.05 -17.72
CA GLN A 325 7.02 -22.78 -18.26
C GLN A 325 6.89 -23.07 -19.76
N ASN A 326 5.67 -23.16 -20.29
CA ASN A 326 5.41 -23.28 -21.74
C ASN A 326 5.98 -22.10 -22.53
N LEU A 327 5.99 -20.88 -22.00
CA LEU A 327 6.59 -19.71 -22.67
C LEU A 327 8.12 -19.86 -22.81
N ILE A 328 8.75 -20.60 -21.91
CA ILE A 328 10.19 -20.89 -21.99
C ILE A 328 10.43 -22.02 -22.99
N SER A 329 9.66 -23.11 -22.94
CA SER A 329 9.79 -24.25 -23.87
C SER A 329 9.49 -23.87 -25.31
N GLU A 330 8.64 -22.88 -25.54
CA GLU A 330 8.32 -22.30 -26.86
C GLU A 330 9.30 -21.19 -27.29
N ASN A 331 10.36 -20.91 -26.52
CA ASN A 331 11.39 -19.89 -26.77
C ASN A 331 10.86 -18.43 -26.81
N TRP A 332 9.75 -18.15 -26.17
CA TRP A 332 9.26 -16.76 -26.01
C TRP A 332 10.06 -15.98 -24.97
N TYR A 333 10.55 -16.65 -23.93
CA TYR A 333 11.31 -16.07 -22.82
C TYR A 333 12.44 -17.01 -22.36
N THR A 334 13.52 -16.44 -21.86
CA THR A 334 14.42 -17.14 -20.94
C THR A 334 13.82 -17.14 -19.53
N ILE A 335 14.39 -17.91 -18.59
CA ILE A 335 13.93 -17.93 -17.19
C ILE A 335 14.12 -16.54 -16.56
N ASP A 336 15.24 -15.91 -16.82
CA ASP A 336 15.57 -14.60 -16.23
C ASP A 336 14.69 -13.50 -16.83
N ASP A 337 14.53 -13.45 -18.17
CA ASP A 337 13.67 -12.49 -18.83
C ASP A 337 12.20 -12.61 -18.36
N LEU A 338 11.69 -13.84 -18.16
CA LEU A 338 10.33 -14.04 -17.64
C LEU A 338 10.19 -13.52 -16.20
N SER A 339 11.21 -13.76 -15.37
CA SER A 339 11.24 -13.25 -14.00
C SER A 339 11.22 -11.72 -13.97
N ASP A 340 12.05 -11.08 -14.78
CA ASP A 340 12.12 -9.62 -14.88
C ASP A 340 10.83 -9.03 -15.43
N GLU A 341 10.22 -9.69 -16.42
CA GLU A 341 8.94 -9.26 -16.98
C GLU A 341 7.81 -9.35 -15.95
N LEU A 342 7.71 -10.43 -15.18
CA LEU A 342 6.73 -10.55 -14.10
C LEU A 342 6.93 -9.47 -13.03
N ASN A 343 8.18 -9.17 -12.68
CA ASN A 343 8.50 -8.11 -11.74
C ASN A 343 8.09 -6.74 -12.26
N ASN A 344 8.32 -6.46 -13.54
CA ASN A 344 7.85 -5.24 -14.18
C ASN A 344 6.32 -5.13 -14.14
N LEU A 345 5.59 -6.22 -14.39
CA LEU A 345 4.13 -6.23 -14.31
C LEU A 345 3.63 -5.96 -12.88
N VAL A 346 4.34 -6.41 -11.85
CA VAL A 346 4.03 -6.07 -10.44
C VAL A 346 4.29 -4.58 -10.18
N ARG A 347 5.44 -4.04 -10.59
CA ARG A 347 5.77 -2.60 -10.45
C ARG A 347 4.77 -1.71 -11.17
N MET A 348 4.27 -2.13 -12.33
CA MET A 348 3.23 -1.42 -13.09
C MET A 348 1.82 -1.61 -12.51
N ASN A 349 1.67 -2.35 -11.43
CA ASN A 349 0.38 -2.69 -10.83
C ASN A 349 -0.61 -3.35 -11.80
N ILE A 350 -0.11 -4.20 -12.68
CA ILE A 350 -0.89 -5.13 -13.50
C ILE A 350 -1.09 -6.43 -12.73
N LEU A 351 -0.03 -6.92 -12.11
CA LEU A 351 -0.05 -8.07 -11.21
C LEU A 351 0.16 -7.63 -9.76
N ALA A 352 -0.39 -8.39 -8.84
CA ALA A 352 0.00 -8.42 -7.44
C ALA A 352 0.82 -9.69 -7.18
N PHE A 353 1.85 -9.58 -6.35
CA PHE A 353 2.65 -10.71 -5.90
C PHE A 353 2.48 -10.90 -4.39
N ASN A 354 2.19 -12.12 -3.98
CA ASN A 354 2.12 -12.46 -2.57
C ASN A 354 3.46 -13.05 -2.10
N PRO A 355 4.21 -12.35 -1.24
CA PRO A 355 5.56 -12.78 -0.82
C PRO A 355 5.56 -14.03 0.06
N THR A 356 4.42 -14.41 0.65
CA THR A 356 4.32 -15.59 1.53
C THR A 356 4.04 -16.87 0.78
N THR A 357 3.30 -16.78 -0.33
CA THR A 357 2.88 -17.93 -1.14
C THR A 357 3.61 -18.01 -2.48
N ALA A 358 4.29 -16.95 -2.89
CA ALA A 358 4.91 -16.77 -4.20
C ALA A 358 3.90 -16.81 -5.38
N PHE A 359 2.64 -16.53 -5.11
CA PHE A 359 1.62 -16.43 -6.14
C PHE A 359 1.57 -15.04 -6.77
N TYR A 360 1.30 -15.03 -8.06
CA TYR A 360 0.88 -13.86 -8.82
C TYR A 360 -0.62 -13.88 -9.05
N THR A 361 -1.25 -12.71 -9.02
CA THR A 361 -2.67 -12.52 -9.38
C THR A 361 -2.85 -11.18 -10.10
N LEU A 362 -3.93 -11.03 -10.88
CA LEU A 362 -4.26 -9.73 -11.50
C LEU A 362 -4.69 -8.71 -10.43
N GLN A 363 -4.35 -7.44 -10.66
CA GLN A 363 -4.69 -6.33 -9.74
C GLN A 363 -6.19 -5.96 -9.82
N GLY A 364 -7.03 -6.86 -9.29
CA GLY A 364 -8.47 -6.66 -9.23
C GLY A 364 -9.22 -7.11 -10.48
N ARG A 365 -10.54 -7.09 -10.38
CA ARG A 365 -11.42 -7.61 -11.44
C ARG A 365 -11.48 -6.73 -12.67
N SER A 366 -11.40 -5.42 -12.51
CA SER A 366 -11.34 -4.49 -13.64
C SER A 366 -10.13 -4.76 -14.55
N MET A 367 -8.99 -5.13 -13.94
CA MET A 367 -7.77 -5.52 -14.65
C MET A 367 -7.99 -6.83 -15.42
N TYR A 368 -8.64 -7.83 -14.80
CA TYR A 368 -9.00 -9.08 -15.49
C TYR A 368 -9.89 -8.83 -16.72
N TYR A 369 -10.95 -8.01 -16.59
CA TYR A 369 -11.81 -7.70 -17.73
C TYR A 369 -11.09 -6.88 -18.79
N GLY A 370 -10.17 -6.00 -18.40
CA GLY A 370 -9.28 -5.27 -19.31
C GLY A 370 -8.39 -6.21 -20.11
N LEU A 371 -7.72 -7.15 -19.42
CA LEU A 371 -6.89 -8.18 -20.08
C LEU A 371 -7.71 -9.05 -21.03
N LYS A 372 -8.88 -9.51 -20.58
CA LYS A 372 -9.77 -10.33 -21.40
C LYS A 372 -10.18 -9.61 -22.68
N LYS A 373 -10.65 -8.37 -22.59
CA LYS A 373 -11.01 -7.57 -23.77
C LYS A 373 -9.81 -7.29 -24.66
N TYR A 374 -8.63 -7.03 -24.11
CA TYR A 374 -7.39 -6.82 -24.86
C TYR A 374 -7.03 -8.06 -25.69
N VAL A 375 -6.93 -9.23 -25.04
CA VAL A 375 -6.57 -10.49 -25.74
C VAL A 375 -7.57 -10.83 -26.86
N HIS A 376 -8.88 -10.68 -26.58
CA HIS A 376 -9.90 -10.91 -27.61
C HIS A 376 -9.79 -9.96 -28.79
N ARG A 377 -9.42 -8.68 -28.59
CA ARG A 377 -9.24 -7.71 -29.70
C ARG A 377 -8.06 -8.05 -30.60
N VAL A 378 -6.99 -8.63 -30.05
CA VAL A 378 -5.79 -8.96 -30.82
C VAL A 378 -5.98 -10.28 -31.59
N LEU A 379 -6.84 -11.18 -31.10
CA LEU A 379 -7.13 -12.47 -31.76
C LEU A 379 -8.17 -12.36 -32.88
N ASN A 380 -9.02 -11.33 -32.87
CA ASN A 380 -10.05 -11.05 -33.89
C ASN A 380 -9.56 -9.96 -34.84
#